data_f22cd77cb10e8d2109f4098873033a47
#
_entry.id   f22cd77cb10e8d2109f4098873033a47
#
_cell.length_a   1.000
_cell.length_b   1.000
_cell.length_c   1.000
_cell.angle_alpha   90.00
_cell.angle_beta   90.00
_cell.angle_gamma   90.00
#
_symmetry.space_group_name_H-M   'P 1'
#
loop_
_entity.id
_entity.type
_entity.pdbx_description
1 polymer ?
#
loop_
_entity_poly.entity_id
_entity_poly.type
_entity_poly.pdbx_seq_one_letter_code
_entity_poly.pdbx_strand_id
1 'polypeptide(L)'
;MYKRQTPEEALAILSNNQNDKQKRIDTVLQEGYPSYTTAAGWLGYSDEKIIQLCREYMAKGWKHFKIKVGLDLDADVKRLELIRKTIGDDCFIMVDANQQWNVEQSIKHINAYKKFNLFFVEEPTSPDDVMGFAKIKKEVGNVRLATGEACGGRIMFKQFLESGAMNICQIDSCRLGSINEIITVLLMAHKFNVPVFPHAGGVGLCEYVQHLCMIDYILINGSKNDKVVEYQDSLHEHFIYPVSYTHLTLPTRRGG
;
A
#
# COMPACT_ATOMS: atom_id res chain seq x y z
N MET A 1 -24.71 -9.14 -14.60
CA MET A 1 -24.22 -8.02 -15.43
C MET A 1 -22.85 -7.61 -14.88
N TYR A 2 -21.80 -7.70 -15.65
CA TYR A 2 -20.44 -7.37 -15.18
C TYR A 2 -20.32 -5.86 -14.97
N LYS A 3 -20.06 -5.43 -13.73
CA LYS A 3 -19.84 -4.00 -13.40
C LYS A 3 -18.41 -3.55 -13.77
N ARG A 4 -17.98 -3.86 -14.98
CA ARG A 4 -16.75 -3.27 -15.55
C ARG A 4 -17.05 -1.87 -16.07
N GLN A 5 -16.03 -1.02 -16.20
CA GLN A 5 -16.14 0.13 -17.05
C GLN A 5 -16.31 -0.36 -18.49
N THR A 6 -17.20 0.32 -19.23
CA THR A 6 -17.17 0.24 -20.69
C THR A 6 -15.95 1.03 -21.21
N PRO A 7 -15.52 0.83 -22.45
CA PRO A 7 -14.47 1.67 -23.06
C PRO A 7 -14.79 3.15 -22.97
N GLU A 8 -16.06 3.53 -23.12
CA GLU A 8 -16.53 4.91 -23.05
C GLU A 8 -16.43 5.47 -21.62
N GLU A 9 -16.81 4.70 -20.60
CA GLU A 9 -16.62 5.08 -19.20
C GLU A 9 -15.13 5.26 -18.85
N ALA A 10 -14.27 4.36 -19.31
CA ALA A 10 -12.83 4.47 -19.09
C ALA A 10 -12.24 5.71 -19.76
N LEU A 11 -12.63 6.00 -20.99
CA LEU A 11 -12.22 7.21 -21.71
C LEU A 11 -12.73 8.47 -21.01
N ALA A 12 -13.96 8.46 -20.49
CA ALA A 12 -14.51 9.59 -19.75
C ALA A 12 -13.72 9.88 -18.46
N ILE A 13 -13.33 8.85 -17.69
CA ILE A 13 -12.46 9.01 -16.51
C ILE A 13 -11.14 9.68 -16.90
N LEU A 14 -10.48 9.16 -17.92
CA LEU A 14 -9.20 9.68 -18.38
C LEU A 14 -9.31 11.11 -18.96
N SER A 15 -10.44 11.44 -19.58
CA SER A 15 -10.69 12.77 -20.15
C SER A 15 -11.02 13.83 -19.07
N ASN A 16 -11.73 13.44 -18.02
CA ASN A 16 -12.12 14.37 -16.95
C ASN A 16 -10.91 14.96 -16.20
N ASN A 17 -9.79 14.27 -16.20
CA ASN A 17 -8.57 14.71 -15.52
C ASN A 17 -7.58 15.47 -16.43
N GLN A 18 -7.98 15.90 -17.62
CA GLN A 18 -7.06 16.62 -18.54
C GLN A 18 -6.76 18.06 -18.08
N ASN A 19 -7.75 18.78 -17.51
CA ASN A 19 -7.62 20.22 -17.23
C ASN A 19 -6.43 20.58 -16.34
N ASP A 20 -6.11 19.79 -15.31
CA ASP A 20 -5.00 20.07 -14.38
C ASP A 20 -3.84 19.06 -14.57
N LYS A 21 -3.80 18.36 -15.68
CA LYS A 21 -2.81 17.30 -15.93
C LYS A 21 -1.38 17.83 -15.82
N GLN A 22 -1.08 18.97 -16.47
CA GLN A 22 0.27 19.53 -16.45
C GLN A 22 0.69 19.91 -15.02
N LYS A 23 -0.20 20.53 -14.25
CA LYS A 23 0.05 20.88 -12.85
C LYS A 23 0.39 19.64 -12.00
N ARG A 24 -0.34 18.51 -12.20
CA ARG A 24 -0.03 17.25 -11.50
C ARG A 24 1.31 16.65 -11.92
N ILE A 25 1.67 16.74 -13.20
CA ILE A 25 2.99 16.34 -13.71
C ILE A 25 4.07 17.17 -13.02
N ASP A 26 3.93 18.49 -13.02
CA ASP A 26 4.90 19.39 -12.41
C ASP A 26 5.05 19.12 -10.89
N THR A 27 3.93 18.88 -10.21
CA THR A 27 3.93 18.50 -8.79
C THR A 27 4.73 17.23 -8.53
N VAL A 28 4.53 16.19 -9.34
CA VAL A 28 5.25 14.90 -9.16
C VAL A 28 6.74 15.06 -9.50
N LEU A 29 7.08 15.84 -10.52
CA LEU A 29 8.47 16.10 -10.88
C LEU A 29 9.21 16.88 -9.78
N GLN A 30 8.52 17.77 -9.09
CA GLN A 30 9.10 18.62 -8.05
C GLN A 30 9.13 17.93 -6.68
N GLU A 31 8.05 17.26 -6.27
CA GLU A 31 7.85 16.74 -4.92
C GLU A 31 8.02 15.22 -4.81
N GLY A 32 7.96 14.49 -5.93
CA GLY A 32 7.87 13.03 -5.94
C GLY A 32 6.52 12.50 -5.49
N TYR A 33 6.50 11.20 -5.15
CA TYR A 33 5.31 10.51 -4.65
C TYR A 33 5.53 10.01 -3.22
N PRO A 34 4.60 10.19 -2.27
CA PRO A 34 4.76 9.74 -0.90
C PRO A 34 4.93 8.22 -0.81
N SER A 35 5.77 7.77 0.11
CA SER A 35 6.05 6.34 0.29
C SER A 35 6.07 5.93 1.76
N TYR A 36 5.94 4.62 2.00
CA TYR A 36 6.11 4.01 3.31
C TYR A 36 7.28 3.02 3.31
N THR A 37 7.90 2.84 4.48
CA THR A 37 9.00 1.90 4.65
C THR A 37 8.58 0.67 5.43
N THR A 38 9.18 -0.48 5.10
CA THR A 38 9.09 -1.73 5.86
C THR A 38 10.36 -2.02 6.65
N ALA A 39 11.38 -1.18 6.51
CA ALA A 39 12.73 -1.45 7.04
C ALA A 39 12.78 -1.65 8.56
N ALA A 40 11.99 -0.90 9.34
CA ALA A 40 11.97 -0.99 10.79
C ALA A 40 11.03 -2.09 11.34
N GLY A 41 10.26 -2.75 10.47
CA GLY A 41 9.10 -3.55 10.86
C GLY A 41 9.27 -5.06 10.76
N TRP A 42 10.45 -5.59 10.46
CA TRP A 42 10.63 -7.04 10.29
C TRP A 42 10.54 -7.81 11.59
N LEU A 43 9.99 -9.04 11.51
CA LEU A 43 9.97 -9.98 12.64
C LEU A 43 11.41 -10.41 13.00
N GLY A 44 11.63 -10.69 14.30
CA GLY A 44 12.92 -11.14 14.80
C GLY A 44 13.94 -10.03 15.08
N TYR A 45 13.61 -8.75 14.82
CA TYR A 45 14.46 -7.65 15.26
C TYR A 45 14.36 -7.45 16.77
N SER A 46 15.50 -7.12 17.41
CA SER A 46 15.51 -6.71 18.82
C SER A 46 14.88 -5.33 19.00
N ASP A 47 14.45 -5.01 20.21
CA ASP A 47 13.84 -3.72 20.55
C ASP A 47 14.80 -2.56 20.22
N GLU A 48 16.11 -2.74 20.52
CA GLU A 48 17.14 -1.74 20.22
C GLU A 48 17.25 -1.47 18.72
N LYS A 49 17.22 -2.53 17.90
CA LYS A 49 17.29 -2.42 16.44
C LYS A 49 16.03 -1.72 15.89
N ILE A 50 14.85 -2.05 16.40
CA ILE A 50 13.61 -1.41 16.00
C ILE A 50 13.67 0.09 16.31
N ILE A 51 14.05 0.47 17.53
CA ILE A 51 14.19 1.87 17.95
C ILE A 51 15.19 2.61 17.06
N GLN A 52 16.36 2.00 16.83
CA GLN A 52 17.40 2.58 15.99
C GLN A 52 16.86 2.86 14.57
N LEU A 53 16.27 1.86 13.91
CA LEU A 53 15.75 1.99 12.55
C LEU A 53 14.60 3.01 12.49
N CYS A 54 13.66 2.98 13.43
CA CYS A 54 12.60 3.98 13.47
C CYS A 54 13.17 5.41 13.50
N ARG A 55 14.13 5.68 14.40
CA ARG A 55 14.76 7.00 14.53
C ARG A 55 15.55 7.39 13.27
N GLU A 56 16.28 6.44 12.68
CA GLU A 56 17.04 6.65 11.45
C GLU A 56 16.12 7.04 10.29
N TYR A 57 15.01 6.31 10.10
CA TYR A 57 14.07 6.61 9.03
C TYR A 57 13.30 7.90 9.28
N MET A 58 12.92 8.19 10.54
CA MET A 58 12.33 9.50 10.88
C MET A 58 13.27 10.65 10.59
N ALA A 59 14.56 10.51 10.89
CA ALA A 59 15.58 11.53 10.57
C ALA A 59 15.74 11.78 9.06
N LYS A 60 15.44 10.77 8.24
CA LYS A 60 15.37 10.86 6.77
C LYS A 60 14.02 11.44 6.26
N GLY A 61 13.09 11.78 7.15
CA GLY A 61 11.78 12.36 6.81
C GLY A 61 10.65 11.33 6.58
N TRP A 62 10.87 10.06 6.86
CA TRP A 62 9.82 9.03 6.76
C TRP A 62 8.75 9.24 7.83
N LYS A 63 7.48 9.09 7.42
CA LYS A 63 6.32 9.21 8.32
C LYS A 63 5.44 7.96 8.33
N HIS A 64 5.62 7.04 7.41
CA HIS A 64 4.78 5.85 7.27
C HIS A 64 5.63 4.59 7.46
N PHE A 65 5.24 3.76 8.44
CA PHE A 65 5.99 2.58 8.86
C PHE A 65 5.10 1.33 8.79
N LYS A 66 5.44 0.36 7.94
CA LYS A 66 4.74 -0.93 7.87
C LYS A 66 5.47 -1.97 8.71
N ILE A 67 4.74 -2.67 9.56
CA ILE A 67 5.24 -3.58 10.59
C ILE A 67 4.69 -4.98 10.32
N LYS A 68 5.57 -5.96 10.26
CA LYS A 68 5.16 -7.36 10.17
C LYS A 68 4.62 -7.84 11.51
N VAL A 69 3.47 -8.50 11.50
CA VAL A 69 2.76 -9.06 12.67
C VAL A 69 2.28 -10.47 12.36
N GLY A 70 1.76 -11.19 13.36
CA GLY A 70 1.00 -12.41 13.11
C GLY A 70 1.52 -13.65 13.82
N LEU A 71 2.63 -13.61 14.53
CA LEU A 71 3.16 -14.77 15.24
C LEU A 71 2.52 -14.93 16.62
N ASP A 72 2.50 -13.88 17.42
CA ASP A 72 1.97 -13.88 18.78
C ASP A 72 1.33 -12.53 19.12
N LEU A 73 0.09 -12.56 19.62
CA LEU A 73 -0.68 -11.33 19.87
C LEU A 73 -0.01 -10.41 20.89
N ASP A 74 0.47 -10.96 22.01
CA ASP A 74 1.03 -10.16 23.10
C ASP A 74 2.40 -9.59 22.72
N ALA A 75 3.19 -10.36 21.99
CA ALA A 75 4.46 -9.90 21.43
C ALA A 75 4.25 -8.80 20.39
N ASP A 76 3.27 -8.95 19.50
CA ASP A 76 2.92 -7.92 18.50
C ASP A 76 2.43 -6.63 19.18
N VAL A 77 1.58 -6.74 20.19
CA VAL A 77 1.10 -5.58 20.98
C VAL A 77 2.26 -4.84 21.62
N LYS A 78 3.17 -5.52 22.32
CA LYS A 78 4.37 -4.91 22.93
C LYS A 78 5.22 -4.21 21.89
N ARG A 79 5.44 -4.84 20.73
CA ARG A 79 6.22 -4.28 19.64
C ARG A 79 5.56 -3.04 19.02
N LEU A 80 4.26 -3.05 18.83
CA LEU A 80 3.51 -1.89 18.36
C LEU A 80 3.51 -0.75 19.39
N GLU A 81 3.47 -1.04 20.69
CA GLU A 81 3.63 -0.04 21.76
C GLU A 81 5.02 0.61 21.70
N LEU A 82 6.07 -0.20 21.57
CA LEU A 82 7.44 0.29 21.42
C LEU A 82 7.59 1.21 20.22
N ILE A 83 7.08 0.78 19.07
CA ILE A 83 7.15 1.54 17.82
C ILE A 83 6.35 2.84 17.95
N ARG A 84 5.10 2.81 18.43
CA ARG A 84 4.27 4.00 18.60
C ARG A 84 4.94 5.00 19.55
N LYS A 85 5.51 4.52 20.66
CA LYS A 85 6.28 5.37 21.59
C LYS A 85 7.51 6.00 20.93
N THR A 86 8.14 5.28 20.00
CA THR A 86 9.36 5.74 19.31
C THR A 86 9.07 6.76 18.23
N ILE A 87 8.04 6.53 17.40
CA ILE A 87 7.76 7.39 16.23
C ILE A 87 6.76 8.52 16.54
N GLY A 88 6.05 8.46 17.68
CA GLY A 88 5.04 9.47 18.06
C GLY A 88 3.75 9.36 17.26
N ASP A 89 2.81 10.27 17.51
CA ASP A 89 1.46 10.26 16.89
C ASP A 89 1.41 10.94 15.53
N ASP A 90 2.44 11.71 15.17
CA ASP A 90 2.55 12.35 13.85
C ASP A 90 2.98 11.39 12.73
N CYS A 91 3.33 10.14 13.09
CA CYS A 91 3.69 9.10 12.15
C CYS A 91 2.58 8.02 12.07
N PHE A 92 2.50 7.38 10.92
CA PHE A 92 1.50 6.37 10.62
C PHE A 92 2.07 4.96 10.76
N ILE A 93 1.32 4.08 11.42
CA ILE A 93 1.63 2.65 11.52
C ILE A 93 0.68 1.88 10.60
N MET A 94 1.24 1.02 9.77
CA MET A 94 0.55 -0.04 9.07
C MET A 94 1.03 -1.38 9.60
N VAL A 95 0.17 -2.39 9.57
CA VAL A 95 0.57 -3.75 9.93
C VAL A 95 0.28 -4.69 8.77
N ASP A 96 1.15 -5.68 8.59
CA ASP A 96 1.02 -6.71 7.59
C ASP A 96 1.12 -8.07 8.27
N ALA A 97 0.05 -8.84 8.20
CA ALA A 97 -0.06 -10.16 8.81
C ALA A 97 0.36 -11.30 7.86
N ASN A 98 0.60 -11.01 6.59
CA ASN A 98 1.00 -11.99 5.58
C ASN A 98 0.17 -13.28 5.67
N GLN A 99 -1.15 -13.16 5.76
CA GLN A 99 -2.11 -14.27 5.71
C GLN A 99 -2.05 -15.25 6.90
N GLN A 100 -1.44 -14.86 8.03
CA GLN A 100 -1.17 -15.76 9.15
C GLN A 100 -2.43 -16.17 9.93
N TRP A 101 -3.52 -15.41 9.84
CA TRP A 101 -4.70 -15.61 10.68
C TRP A 101 -5.87 -16.23 9.92
N ASN A 102 -6.69 -16.97 10.63
CA ASN A 102 -8.07 -17.20 10.20
C ASN A 102 -8.94 -15.97 10.48
N VAL A 103 -10.20 -15.99 10.05
CA VAL A 103 -11.13 -14.85 10.18
C VAL A 103 -11.34 -14.42 11.62
N GLU A 104 -11.53 -15.36 12.56
CA GLU A 104 -11.75 -15.11 13.97
C GLU A 104 -10.50 -14.51 14.65
N GLN A 105 -9.35 -15.07 14.34
CA GLN A 105 -8.06 -14.55 14.81
C GLN A 105 -7.83 -13.14 14.26
N SER A 106 -8.10 -12.89 12.98
CA SER A 106 -7.99 -11.57 12.36
C SER A 106 -8.81 -10.53 13.12
N ILE A 107 -10.07 -10.83 13.42
CA ILE A 107 -10.96 -9.94 14.17
C ILE A 107 -10.39 -9.66 15.57
N LYS A 108 -9.94 -10.71 16.28
CA LYS A 108 -9.35 -10.58 17.62
C LYS A 108 -8.10 -9.70 17.61
N HIS A 109 -7.14 -9.98 16.72
CA HIS A 109 -5.86 -9.28 16.64
C HIS A 109 -6.06 -7.81 16.22
N ILE A 110 -6.85 -7.57 15.17
CA ILE A 110 -7.11 -6.20 14.69
C ILE A 110 -7.80 -5.38 15.79
N ASN A 111 -8.76 -5.93 16.52
CA ASN A 111 -9.40 -5.22 17.64
C ASN A 111 -8.40 -4.86 18.75
N ALA A 112 -7.43 -5.72 19.05
CA ALA A 112 -6.37 -5.43 20.01
C ALA A 112 -5.41 -4.32 19.54
N TYR A 113 -5.22 -4.19 18.23
CA TYR A 113 -4.33 -3.18 17.63
C TYR A 113 -4.99 -1.81 17.42
N LYS A 114 -6.32 -1.68 17.54
CA LYS A 114 -7.05 -0.41 17.33
C LYS A 114 -6.49 0.77 18.15
N LYS A 115 -6.01 0.49 19.36
CA LYS A 115 -5.41 1.51 20.26
C LYS A 115 -4.17 2.19 19.66
N PHE A 116 -3.56 1.61 18.62
CA PHE A 116 -2.39 2.18 17.95
C PHE A 116 -2.73 3.09 16.78
N ASN A 117 -4.00 3.35 16.49
CA ASN A 117 -4.46 4.18 15.37
C ASN A 117 -3.80 3.77 14.04
N LEU A 118 -4.08 2.53 13.61
CA LEU A 118 -3.47 1.97 12.41
C LEU A 118 -3.95 2.67 11.14
N PHE A 119 -3.04 2.94 10.23
CA PHE A 119 -3.35 3.47 8.91
C PHE A 119 -4.05 2.42 8.03
N PHE A 120 -3.59 1.17 8.07
CA PHE A 120 -4.29 -0.01 7.54
C PHE A 120 -3.74 -1.32 8.13
N VAL A 121 -4.49 -2.40 7.91
CA VAL A 121 -4.08 -3.79 8.13
C VAL A 121 -4.04 -4.52 6.80
N GLU A 122 -2.89 -5.09 6.46
CA GLU A 122 -2.62 -5.81 5.21
C GLU A 122 -2.72 -7.31 5.43
N GLU A 123 -3.37 -8.00 4.50
CA GLU A 123 -3.51 -9.46 4.41
C GLU A 123 -3.75 -10.18 5.73
N PRO A 124 -4.82 -9.83 6.48
CA PRO A 124 -5.09 -10.48 7.77
C PRO A 124 -5.40 -11.99 7.62
N THR A 125 -6.00 -12.41 6.52
CA THR A 125 -6.36 -13.80 6.25
C THR A 125 -6.02 -14.20 4.82
N SER A 126 -6.38 -15.43 4.41
CA SER A 126 -6.12 -15.93 3.05
C SER A 126 -6.54 -14.92 1.98
N PRO A 127 -5.67 -14.61 1.00
CA PRO A 127 -5.95 -13.62 -0.04
C PRO A 127 -7.06 -14.06 -1.01
N ASP A 128 -7.47 -15.32 -0.97
CA ASP A 128 -8.55 -15.86 -1.79
C ASP A 128 -9.90 -15.82 -1.08
N ASP A 129 -9.92 -15.53 0.24
CA ASP A 129 -11.14 -15.52 1.05
C ASP A 129 -11.82 -14.15 1.07
N VAL A 130 -12.42 -13.78 -0.07
CA VAL A 130 -13.16 -12.52 -0.23
C VAL A 130 -14.26 -12.35 0.82
N MET A 131 -14.96 -13.44 1.16
CA MET A 131 -16.05 -13.41 2.14
C MET A 131 -15.52 -13.27 3.57
N GLY A 132 -14.38 -13.89 3.87
CA GLY A 132 -13.66 -13.69 5.14
C GLY A 132 -13.23 -12.25 5.33
N PHE A 133 -12.64 -11.62 4.32
CA PHE A 133 -12.31 -10.19 4.34
C PHE A 133 -13.55 -9.31 4.58
N ALA A 134 -14.67 -9.60 3.91
CA ALA A 134 -15.92 -8.87 4.11
C ALA A 134 -16.44 -9.01 5.55
N LYS A 135 -16.36 -10.22 6.15
CA LYS A 135 -16.71 -10.48 7.55
C LYS A 135 -15.77 -9.73 8.50
N ILE A 136 -14.46 -9.83 8.30
CA ILE A 136 -13.47 -9.10 9.12
C ILE A 136 -13.78 -7.61 9.09
N LYS A 137 -13.92 -7.01 7.92
CA LYS A 137 -14.21 -5.58 7.75
C LYS A 137 -15.45 -5.12 8.52
N LYS A 138 -16.52 -5.91 8.46
CA LYS A 138 -17.76 -5.62 9.20
C LYS A 138 -17.51 -5.59 10.71
N GLU A 139 -16.73 -6.53 11.24
CA GLU A 139 -16.51 -6.68 12.69
C GLU A 139 -15.44 -5.70 13.24
N VAL A 140 -14.47 -5.30 12.42
CA VAL A 140 -13.42 -4.38 12.84
C VAL A 140 -13.79 -2.89 12.64
N GLY A 141 -14.89 -2.60 11.95
CA GLY A 141 -15.44 -1.24 11.79
C GLY A 141 -14.53 -0.34 10.95
N ASN A 142 -14.03 0.74 11.54
CA ASN A 142 -13.31 1.81 10.82
C ASN A 142 -11.85 1.45 10.47
N VAL A 143 -11.35 0.27 10.86
CA VAL A 143 -10.00 -0.15 10.48
C VAL A 143 -9.98 -0.48 8.99
N ARG A 144 -9.07 0.13 8.24
CA ARG A 144 -8.93 -0.11 6.79
C ARG A 144 -8.21 -1.42 6.55
N LEU A 145 -8.77 -2.25 5.68
CA LEU A 145 -8.15 -3.49 5.22
C LEU A 145 -7.53 -3.30 3.85
N ALA A 146 -6.29 -3.75 3.71
CA ALA A 146 -5.52 -3.72 2.47
C ALA A 146 -5.25 -5.16 2.00
N THR A 147 -5.37 -5.39 0.71
CA THR A 147 -5.03 -6.68 0.07
C THR A 147 -4.94 -6.51 -1.44
N GLY A 148 -4.39 -7.51 -2.11
CA GLY A 148 -4.34 -7.58 -3.56
C GLY A 148 -3.00 -8.02 -4.14
N GLU A 149 -1.91 -8.05 -3.36
CA GLU A 149 -0.60 -8.48 -3.85
C GLU A 149 -0.60 -9.91 -4.40
N ALA A 150 -1.45 -10.79 -3.85
CA ALA A 150 -1.61 -12.16 -4.29
C ALA A 150 -2.65 -12.33 -5.42
N CYS A 151 -3.41 -11.30 -5.79
CA CYS A 151 -4.44 -11.37 -6.81
C CYS A 151 -3.84 -11.50 -8.21
N GLY A 152 -4.08 -12.63 -8.88
CA GLY A 152 -3.54 -12.94 -10.21
C GLY A 152 -4.30 -12.33 -11.39
N GLY A 153 -5.38 -11.56 -11.18
CA GLY A 153 -6.15 -10.97 -12.28
C GLY A 153 -7.32 -10.10 -11.84
N ARG A 154 -7.79 -9.29 -12.78
CA ARG A 154 -8.88 -8.31 -12.57
C ARG A 154 -10.18 -8.90 -12.03
N ILE A 155 -10.45 -10.18 -12.22
CA ILE A 155 -11.69 -10.81 -11.73
C ILE A 155 -11.67 -10.92 -10.20
N MET A 156 -10.54 -11.26 -9.61
CA MET A 156 -10.39 -11.30 -8.16
C MET A 156 -10.52 -9.89 -7.55
N PHE A 157 -9.84 -8.91 -8.12
CA PHE A 157 -10.01 -7.51 -7.70
C PHE A 157 -11.46 -7.04 -7.79
N LYS A 158 -12.16 -7.41 -8.87
CA LYS A 158 -13.57 -7.10 -9.02
C LYS A 158 -14.40 -7.67 -7.87
N GLN A 159 -14.16 -8.93 -7.48
CA GLN A 159 -14.88 -9.57 -6.37
C GLN A 159 -14.65 -8.85 -5.05
N PHE A 160 -13.41 -8.50 -4.73
CA PHE A 160 -13.07 -7.70 -3.54
C PHE A 160 -13.73 -6.32 -3.55
N LEU A 161 -13.72 -5.63 -4.68
CA LEU A 161 -14.31 -4.31 -4.83
C LEU A 161 -15.84 -4.36 -4.74
N GLU A 162 -16.50 -5.31 -5.41
CA GLU A 162 -17.96 -5.46 -5.39
C GLU A 162 -18.51 -5.88 -4.03
N SER A 163 -17.79 -6.74 -3.32
CA SER A 163 -18.17 -7.15 -1.96
C SER A 163 -17.87 -6.07 -0.91
N GLY A 164 -17.13 -5.02 -1.27
CA GLY A 164 -16.65 -4.02 -0.34
C GLY A 164 -15.64 -4.57 0.68
N ALA A 165 -15.00 -5.69 0.39
CA ALA A 165 -14.11 -6.40 1.31
C ALA A 165 -12.75 -5.73 1.52
N MET A 166 -12.31 -4.83 0.61
CA MET A 166 -11.08 -4.06 0.76
C MET A 166 -11.33 -2.56 0.86
N ASN A 167 -10.48 -1.87 1.60
CA ASN A 167 -10.45 -0.40 1.68
C ASN A 167 -9.28 0.18 0.88
N ILE A 168 -8.24 -0.61 0.64
CA ILE A 168 -7.03 -0.27 -0.08
C ILE A 168 -6.72 -1.41 -1.03
N CYS A 169 -6.54 -1.09 -2.30
CA CYS A 169 -6.22 -2.05 -3.35
C CYS A 169 -4.70 -2.09 -3.56
N GLN A 170 -4.08 -3.24 -3.31
CA GLN A 170 -2.63 -3.42 -3.43
C GLN A 170 -2.31 -4.30 -4.65
N ILE A 171 -2.24 -3.67 -5.83
CA ILE A 171 -1.82 -4.38 -7.04
C ILE A 171 -0.35 -4.78 -6.93
N ASP A 172 -0.02 -5.97 -7.45
CA ASP A 172 1.37 -6.39 -7.69
C ASP A 172 1.63 -6.54 -9.19
N SER A 173 2.65 -5.87 -9.68
CA SER A 173 2.97 -5.80 -11.11
C SER A 173 3.58 -7.08 -11.66
N CYS A 174 4.06 -7.99 -10.80
CA CYS A 174 4.55 -9.31 -11.18
C CYS A 174 3.43 -10.36 -11.20
N ARG A 175 2.33 -10.11 -10.47
CA ARG A 175 1.17 -11.01 -10.43
C ARG A 175 0.18 -10.72 -11.56
N LEU A 176 -0.01 -9.45 -11.90
CA LEU A 176 -0.88 -9.06 -13.01
C LEU A 176 -0.16 -9.24 -14.35
N GLY A 177 -0.80 -9.89 -15.31
CA GLY A 177 -0.19 -10.37 -16.53
C GLY A 177 0.23 -9.29 -17.54
N SER A 178 -0.15 -8.01 -17.35
CA SER A 178 0.21 -6.94 -18.25
C SER A 178 -0.15 -5.55 -17.74
N ILE A 179 0.43 -4.52 -18.34
CA ILE A 179 0.04 -3.12 -18.06
C ILE A 179 -1.45 -2.87 -18.35
N ASN A 180 -2.03 -3.50 -19.32
CA ASN A 180 -3.45 -3.37 -19.62
C ASN A 180 -4.32 -3.91 -18.47
N GLU A 181 -3.91 -5.02 -17.87
CA GLU A 181 -4.59 -5.60 -16.70
C GLU A 181 -4.48 -4.65 -15.49
N ILE A 182 -3.30 -4.10 -15.26
CA ILE A 182 -3.03 -3.13 -14.21
C ILE A 182 -3.92 -1.89 -14.37
N ILE A 183 -3.92 -1.26 -15.54
CA ILE A 183 -4.75 -0.07 -15.82
C ILE A 183 -6.23 -0.40 -15.64
N THR A 184 -6.68 -1.60 -16.03
CA THR A 184 -8.06 -2.03 -15.81
C THR A 184 -8.39 -2.07 -14.31
N VAL A 185 -7.48 -2.56 -13.47
CA VAL A 185 -7.68 -2.59 -12.00
C VAL A 185 -7.68 -1.18 -11.42
N LEU A 186 -6.77 -0.30 -11.84
CA LEU A 186 -6.76 1.11 -11.42
C LEU A 186 -8.10 1.81 -11.70
N LEU A 187 -8.63 1.64 -12.91
CA LEU A 187 -9.92 2.20 -13.31
C LEU A 187 -11.09 1.59 -12.51
N MET A 188 -11.05 0.28 -12.25
CA MET A 188 -12.06 -0.35 -11.39
C MET A 188 -12.00 0.19 -9.95
N ALA A 189 -10.82 0.27 -9.36
CA ALA A 189 -10.64 0.80 -8.03
C ALA A 189 -11.17 2.25 -7.92
N HIS A 190 -10.89 3.08 -8.93
CA HIS A 190 -11.46 4.44 -9.03
C HIS A 190 -12.99 4.40 -9.04
N LYS A 191 -13.61 3.54 -9.85
CA LYS A 191 -15.08 3.40 -9.93
C LYS A 191 -15.71 3.04 -8.59
N PHE A 192 -15.02 2.24 -7.78
CA PHE A 192 -15.46 1.85 -6.44
C PHE A 192 -14.99 2.80 -5.33
N ASN A 193 -14.32 3.89 -5.69
CA ASN A 193 -13.71 4.85 -4.75
C ASN A 193 -12.77 4.19 -3.73
N VAL A 194 -11.99 3.22 -4.18
CA VAL A 194 -10.97 2.52 -3.39
C VAL A 194 -9.59 3.00 -3.86
N PRO A 195 -8.75 3.56 -2.97
CA PRO A 195 -7.41 3.99 -3.32
C PRO A 195 -6.52 2.79 -3.64
N VAL A 196 -5.54 3.01 -4.53
CA VAL A 196 -4.56 2.00 -4.91
C VAL A 196 -3.21 2.33 -4.31
N PHE A 197 -2.64 1.40 -3.54
CA PHE A 197 -1.30 1.45 -2.95
C PHE A 197 -0.53 0.24 -3.47
N PRO A 198 0.21 0.36 -4.58
CA PRO A 198 0.88 -0.79 -5.18
C PRO A 198 1.86 -1.46 -4.24
N HIS A 199 1.84 -2.80 -4.22
CA HIS A 199 2.83 -3.63 -3.56
C HIS A 199 4.15 -3.60 -4.34
N ALA A 200 5.27 -3.57 -3.63
CA ALA A 200 6.61 -3.51 -4.20
C ALA A 200 7.63 -4.40 -3.47
N GLY A 201 7.24 -5.63 -3.16
CA GLY A 201 8.07 -6.60 -2.43
C GLY A 201 9.15 -7.30 -3.26
N GLY A 202 9.46 -6.83 -4.47
CA GLY A 202 10.44 -7.43 -5.38
C GLY A 202 11.55 -6.46 -5.80
N VAL A 203 12.64 -7.03 -6.24
CA VAL A 203 13.80 -6.31 -6.77
C VAL A 203 13.40 -5.48 -7.99
N GLY A 204 13.63 -4.15 -7.97
CA GLY A 204 13.23 -3.22 -9.03
C GLY A 204 11.74 -2.87 -9.07
N LEU A 205 10.92 -3.46 -8.19
CA LEU A 205 9.49 -3.16 -8.17
C LEU A 205 9.18 -1.77 -7.63
N CYS A 206 9.94 -1.27 -6.66
CA CYS A 206 9.76 0.09 -6.14
C CYS A 206 9.87 1.14 -7.25
N GLU A 207 10.85 1.00 -8.13
CA GLU A 207 11.06 1.86 -9.28
C GLU A 207 9.96 1.74 -10.33
N TYR A 208 9.42 0.54 -10.50
CA TYR A 208 8.34 0.30 -11.45
C TYR A 208 6.99 0.83 -10.95
N VAL A 209 6.62 0.49 -9.71
CA VAL A 209 5.28 0.83 -9.19
C VAL A 209 5.08 2.33 -8.95
N GLN A 210 6.16 3.11 -8.76
CA GLN A 210 6.04 4.56 -8.70
C GLN A 210 5.37 5.13 -9.97
N HIS A 211 5.68 4.57 -11.14
CA HIS A 211 5.04 5.00 -12.39
C HIS A 211 3.54 4.70 -12.40
N LEU A 212 3.12 3.58 -11.80
CA LEU A 212 1.69 3.25 -11.67
C LEU A 212 0.97 4.21 -10.73
N CYS A 213 1.62 4.61 -9.62
CA CYS A 213 1.09 5.64 -8.72
C CYS A 213 0.96 7.00 -9.44
N MET A 214 1.93 7.36 -10.28
CA MET A 214 1.90 8.59 -11.07
C MET A 214 0.79 8.54 -12.11
N ILE A 215 0.58 7.41 -12.80
CA ILE A 215 -0.53 7.20 -13.73
C ILE A 215 -1.86 7.37 -13.01
N ASP A 216 -2.02 6.74 -11.85
CA ASP A 216 -3.23 6.86 -11.02
C ASP A 216 -3.49 8.33 -10.63
N TYR A 217 -2.48 9.03 -10.13
CA TYR A 217 -2.60 10.42 -9.73
C TYR A 217 -2.85 11.37 -10.90
N ILE A 218 -2.07 11.24 -11.98
CA ILE A 218 -2.10 12.20 -13.08
C ILE A 218 -3.34 12.03 -13.97
N LEU A 219 -3.73 10.77 -14.24
CA LEU A 219 -4.71 10.45 -15.26
C LEU A 219 -6.06 9.95 -14.72
N ILE A 220 -6.10 9.32 -13.55
CA ILE A 220 -7.28 8.60 -13.08
C ILE A 220 -7.94 9.30 -11.90
N ASN A 221 -7.23 9.46 -10.79
CA ASN A 221 -7.83 9.97 -9.55
C ASN A 221 -7.68 11.47 -9.33
N GLY A 222 -6.66 12.11 -9.89
CA GLY A 222 -6.41 13.54 -9.74
C GLY A 222 -5.93 13.97 -8.34
N SER A 223 -5.81 13.06 -7.38
CA SER A 223 -5.37 13.32 -6.01
C SER A 223 -4.37 12.28 -5.53
N LYS A 224 -3.35 12.71 -4.79
CA LYS A 224 -2.40 11.87 -4.05
C LYS A 224 -2.59 11.94 -2.53
N ASN A 225 -3.67 12.61 -2.06
CA ASN A 225 -3.96 12.73 -0.64
C ASN A 225 -4.16 11.35 -0.01
N ASP A 226 -3.53 11.13 1.15
CA ASP A 226 -3.56 9.88 1.91
C ASP A 226 -3.13 8.63 1.11
N LYS A 227 -2.42 8.81 -0.01
CA LYS A 227 -1.88 7.72 -0.80
C LYS A 227 -0.38 7.62 -0.60
N VAL A 228 0.08 6.37 -0.48
CA VAL A 228 1.50 6.05 -0.32
C VAL A 228 1.85 4.82 -1.16
N VAL A 229 3.11 4.72 -1.58
CA VAL A 229 3.64 3.57 -2.30
C VAL A 229 4.64 2.82 -1.45
N GLU A 230 4.70 1.51 -1.61
CA GLU A 230 5.67 0.68 -0.90
C GLU A 230 7.10 0.95 -1.36
N TYR A 231 8.00 1.03 -0.37
CA TYR A 231 9.43 1.16 -0.60
C TYR A 231 10.21 0.24 0.32
N GLN A 232 11.07 -0.59 -0.28
CA GLN A 232 11.96 -1.52 0.43
C GLN A 232 13.39 -1.35 -0.04
N ASP A 233 14.21 -0.67 0.75
CA ASP A 233 15.62 -0.43 0.45
C ASP A 233 16.50 -1.66 0.66
N SER A 234 16.11 -2.59 1.54
CA SER A 234 16.83 -3.84 1.76
C SER A 234 16.97 -4.73 0.51
N LEU A 235 16.11 -4.51 -0.50
CA LEU A 235 16.20 -5.22 -1.78
C LEU A 235 17.19 -4.57 -2.75
N HIS A 236 17.71 -3.39 -2.42
CA HIS A 236 18.63 -2.62 -3.27
C HIS A 236 20.10 -2.93 -3.06
N GLU A 237 20.47 -3.70 -2.03
CA GLU A 237 21.86 -4.03 -1.70
C GLU A 237 22.62 -4.72 -2.85
N HIS A 238 21.88 -5.33 -3.78
CA HIS A 238 22.44 -6.06 -4.93
C HIS A 238 22.37 -5.27 -6.24
N PHE A 239 21.97 -3.99 -6.20
CA PHE A 239 21.84 -3.13 -7.40
C PHE A 239 22.90 -2.04 -7.43
N ILE A 240 23.38 -1.75 -8.66
CA ILE A 240 24.34 -0.67 -8.91
C ILE A 240 23.75 0.73 -8.63
N TYR A 241 22.42 0.89 -8.76
CA TYR A 241 21.71 2.15 -8.53
C TYR A 241 20.40 1.96 -7.73
N PRO A 242 20.49 1.73 -6.42
CA PRO A 242 19.30 1.85 -5.60
C PRO A 242 18.90 3.32 -5.50
N VAL A 243 17.67 3.64 -5.86
CA VAL A 243 17.10 4.98 -5.65
C VAL A 243 16.46 4.99 -4.27
N SER A 244 17.03 5.76 -3.33
CA SER A 244 16.52 5.85 -1.96
C SER A 244 16.03 7.26 -1.66
N TYR A 245 14.69 7.44 -1.63
CA TYR A 245 14.04 8.71 -1.30
C TYR A 245 12.84 8.48 -0.40
N THR A 246 12.53 9.45 0.47
CA THR A 246 11.26 9.49 1.21
C THR A 246 10.06 9.73 0.29
N HIS A 247 10.34 10.29 -0.88
CA HIS A 247 9.44 10.43 -2.02
C HIS A 247 10.13 9.86 -3.25
N LEU A 248 9.43 9.00 -3.98
CA LEU A 248 9.92 8.48 -5.25
C LEU A 248 9.77 9.54 -6.34
N THR A 249 10.87 9.94 -6.94
CA THR A 249 10.91 10.86 -8.08
C THR A 249 11.12 10.09 -9.39
N LEU A 250 10.66 10.66 -10.50
CA LEU A 250 11.04 10.13 -11.80
C LEU A 250 12.56 10.19 -11.96
N PRO A 251 13.23 9.13 -12.45
CA PRO A 251 14.64 9.20 -12.74
C PRO A 251 14.87 10.27 -13.81
N THR A 252 15.41 11.42 -13.39
CA THR A 252 15.92 12.39 -14.34
C THR A 252 17.16 11.75 -14.96
N ARG A 253 17.12 11.43 -16.25
CA ARG A 253 18.34 11.15 -17.01
C ARG A 253 19.24 12.38 -16.88
N ARG A 254 20.18 12.36 -15.97
CA ARG A 254 21.37 13.18 -16.15
C ARG A 254 22.13 12.51 -17.28
N GLY A 255 22.08 13.15 -18.45
CA GLY A 255 22.94 12.78 -19.55
C GLY A 255 24.38 12.80 -19.08
N GLY A 256 25.06 11.71 -19.27
CA GLY A 256 26.50 11.61 -19.29
C GLY A 256 26.87 11.05 -20.64
#